data_8a1fcf47d121466ad096a4698f251a14
#
_entry.id   8a1fcf47d121466ad096a4698f251a14
#
_cell.length_a   1.000
_cell.length_b   1.000
_cell.length_c   1.000
_cell.angle_alpha   90.00
_cell.angle_beta   90.00
_cell.angle_gamma   90.00
#
_symmetry.space_group_name_H-M   'P 1'
#
loop_
_entity.id
_entity.type
_entity.pdbx_description
1 polymer ?
#
loop_
_entity_poly.entity_id
_entity_poly.type
_entity_poly.pdbx_seq_one_letter_code
_entity_poly.pdbx_strand_id
1 'polypeptide(L)'
;MFNGIIYNSGSVEKISTSKNSSEIILKTNLIFKKSELGSSLNCNGTCLTITKINKNLISFYLSKETLSKTNFKFIKIGNIVNIEKSLSYGNKISGHYVQGHVDTCASVSAIKVLDKTWIISFLLKKIFQKNLIEKGSIAINGVSLTISRIKKNIFEVN
;
A
#
# COMPACT_ATOMS: atom_id res chain seq x y z
N MET A 1 11.22 0.05 5.95
CA MET A 1 10.40 -0.95 6.64
C MET A 1 9.23 -0.25 7.31
N PHE A 2 8.07 -0.87 7.35
CA PHE A 2 6.80 -0.36 7.82
C PHE A 2 6.14 -1.39 8.74
N ASN A 3 5.06 -0.99 9.38
CA ASN A 3 4.34 -1.80 10.37
C ASN A 3 3.01 -2.36 9.82
N GLY A 4 2.48 -1.72 8.78
CA GLY A 4 1.17 -2.04 8.23
C GLY A 4 0.00 -1.53 9.08
N ILE A 5 0.23 -0.53 9.90
CA ILE A 5 -0.82 0.12 10.70
C ILE A 5 -1.05 1.53 10.14
N ILE A 6 -2.16 1.69 9.47
CA ILE A 6 -2.47 2.90 8.73
C ILE A 6 -3.28 3.86 9.59
N TYR A 7 -2.67 4.97 9.97
CA TYR A 7 -3.33 6.08 10.68
C TYR A 7 -3.63 7.27 9.77
N ASN A 8 -3.00 7.32 8.60
CA ASN A 8 -3.06 8.50 7.75
C ASN A 8 -3.35 8.10 6.30
N SER A 9 -3.92 9.05 5.58
CA SER A 9 -4.15 8.97 4.16
C SER A 9 -3.72 10.25 3.45
N GLY A 10 -3.64 10.18 2.14
CA GLY A 10 -3.44 11.34 1.28
C GLY A 10 -4.34 11.23 0.05
N SER A 11 -4.68 12.37 -0.54
CA SER A 11 -5.37 12.43 -1.81
C SER A 11 -4.38 12.68 -2.94
N VAL A 12 -4.62 12.07 -4.10
CA VAL A 12 -3.84 12.33 -5.32
C VAL A 12 -4.24 13.69 -5.88
N GLU A 13 -3.32 14.65 -5.87
CA GLU A 13 -3.55 16.00 -6.39
C GLU A 13 -3.12 16.14 -7.85
N LYS A 14 -2.05 15.44 -8.25
CA LYS A 14 -1.52 15.52 -9.61
C LYS A 14 -0.89 14.21 -10.03
N ILE A 15 -1.03 13.89 -11.31
CA ILE A 15 -0.35 12.78 -11.98
C ILE A 15 0.28 13.34 -13.25
N SER A 16 1.57 13.13 -13.44
CA SER A 16 2.28 13.45 -14.67
C SER A 16 2.88 12.15 -15.22
N THR A 17 2.35 11.67 -16.34
CA THR A 17 2.75 10.40 -16.94
C THR A 17 3.71 10.61 -18.10
N SER A 18 4.79 9.84 -18.11
CA SER A 18 5.74 9.70 -19.21
C SER A 18 5.67 8.29 -19.80
N LYS A 19 6.39 8.01 -20.88
CA LYS A 19 6.38 6.71 -21.57
C LYS A 19 6.67 5.51 -20.63
N ASN A 20 7.55 5.68 -19.66
CA ASN A 20 8.04 4.59 -18.79
C ASN A 20 7.96 4.91 -17.29
N SER A 21 7.27 5.96 -16.90
CA SER A 21 7.22 6.42 -15.50
C SER A 21 6.03 7.33 -15.28
N SER A 22 5.72 7.57 -14.01
CA SER A 22 4.79 8.62 -13.60
C SER A 22 5.36 9.35 -12.39
N GLU A 23 5.08 10.62 -12.29
CA GLU A 23 5.24 11.39 -11.06
C GLU A 23 3.86 11.63 -10.46
N ILE A 24 3.71 11.35 -9.17
CA ILE A 24 2.48 11.65 -8.44
C ILE A 24 2.75 12.65 -7.34
N ILE A 25 1.76 13.51 -7.07
CA ILE A 25 1.75 14.42 -5.94
C ILE A 25 0.58 14.03 -5.05
N LEU A 26 0.86 13.71 -3.80
CA LEU A 26 -0.14 13.45 -2.77
C LEU A 26 -0.25 14.66 -1.85
N LYS A 27 -1.48 15.03 -1.51
CA LYS A 27 -1.80 15.96 -0.44
C LYS A 27 -2.16 15.18 0.81
N THR A 28 -1.56 15.53 1.94
CA THR A 28 -1.78 14.85 3.21
C THR A 28 -1.63 15.82 4.38
N ASN A 29 -2.28 15.49 5.52
CA ASN A 29 -2.12 16.22 6.77
C ASN A 29 -0.88 15.78 7.57
N LEU A 30 -0.14 14.78 7.10
CA LEU A 30 1.15 14.41 7.71
C LEU A 30 2.15 15.55 7.54
N ILE A 31 2.81 15.89 8.63
CA ILE A 31 3.89 16.89 8.64
C ILE A 31 5.20 16.20 8.27
N PHE A 32 5.90 16.74 7.28
CA PHE A 32 7.22 16.29 6.85
C PHE A 32 8.27 17.37 7.09
N LYS A 33 9.39 16.98 7.66
CA LYS A 33 10.58 17.84 7.79
C LYS A 33 11.39 17.79 6.49
N LYS A 34 12.18 18.83 6.21
CA LYS A 34 13.11 18.83 5.06
C LYS A 34 14.10 17.66 5.09
N SER A 35 14.49 17.19 6.28
CA SER A 35 15.37 16.05 6.46
C SER A 35 14.75 14.71 6.06
N GLU A 36 13.44 14.65 5.81
CA GLU A 36 12.76 13.44 5.31
C GLU A 36 12.74 13.35 3.78
N LEU A 37 13.31 14.34 3.09
CA LEU A 37 13.55 14.22 1.65
C LEU A 37 14.49 13.02 1.39
N GLY A 38 14.12 12.16 0.43
CA GLY A 38 14.83 10.92 0.15
C GLY A 38 14.44 9.75 1.06
N SER A 39 13.64 9.97 2.11
CA SER A 39 13.13 8.87 2.94
C SER A 39 12.01 8.10 2.23
N SER A 40 11.75 6.88 2.73
CA SER A 40 10.68 6.01 2.23
C SER A 40 9.36 6.32 2.91
N LEU A 41 8.28 6.34 2.13
CA LEU A 41 6.90 6.36 2.59
C LEU A 41 6.16 5.16 2.00
N ASN A 42 5.39 4.45 2.81
CA ASN A 42 4.48 3.42 2.35
C ASN A 42 3.21 4.10 1.80
N CYS A 43 2.96 3.88 0.52
CA CYS A 43 1.77 4.39 -0.16
C CYS A 43 0.99 3.20 -0.74
N ASN A 44 -0.20 2.89 -0.21
CA ASN A 44 -0.97 1.69 -0.57
C ASN A 44 -0.13 0.41 -0.59
N GLY A 45 0.76 0.21 0.39
CA GLY A 45 1.64 -0.97 0.44
C GLY A 45 2.90 -0.86 -0.43
N THR A 46 3.09 0.23 -1.16
CA THR A 46 4.25 0.45 -2.01
C THR A 46 5.25 1.38 -1.32
N CYS A 47 6.49 0.93 -1.18
CA CYS A 47 7.59 1.76 -0.69
C CYS A 47 7.99 2.76 -1.77
N LEU A 48 7.70 4.04 -1.56
CA LEU A 48 8.03 5.13 -2.46
C LEU A 48 9.00 6.10 -1.81
N THR A 49 9.97 6.59 -2.57
CA THR A 49 10.93 7.59 -2.10
C THR A 49 10.34 8.99 -2.27
N ILE A 50 10.40 9.80 -1.22
CA ILE A 50 9.98 11.19 -1.25
C ILE A 50 10.97 11.99 -2.10
N THR A 51 10.51 12.53 -3.25
CA THR A 51 11.35 13.31 -4.17
C THR A 51 11.22 14.82 -3.97
N LYS A 52 10.08 15.28 -3.41
CA LYS A 52 9.85 16.70 -3.10
C LYS A 52 8.86 16.85 -1.96
N ILE A 53 9.11 17.84 -1.11
CA ILE A 53 8.22 18.24 -0.01
C ILE A 53 7.88 19.71 -0.20
N ASN A 54 6.60 20.04 -0.32
CA ASN A 54 6.09 21.40 -0.39
C ASN A 54 4.84 21.56 0.49
N LYS A 55 5.01 22.04 1.71
CA LYS A 55 3.95 22.11 2.73
C LYS A 55 3.32 20.72 2.93
N ASN A 56 2.05 20.58 2.57
CA ASN A 56 1.27 19.33 2.66
C ASN A 56 1.24 18.51 1.36
N LEU A 57 2.05 18.89 0.38
CA LEU A 57 2.20 18.20 -0.91
C LEU A 57 3.52 17.43 -0.94
N ILE A 58 3.44 16.14 -1.24
CA ILE A 58 4.58 15.23 -1.29
C ILE A 58 4.63 14.58 -2.68
N SER A 59 5.78 14.65 -3.34
CA SER A 59 5.97 14.08 -4.68
C SER A 59 6.72 12.76 -4.63
N PHE A 60 6.38 11.87 -5.55
CA PHE A 60 7.00 10.56 -5.74
C PHE A 60 7.20 10.28 -7.21
N TYR A 61 8.30 9.59 -7.52
CA TYR A 61 8.54 9.02 -8.83
C TYR A 61 8.15 7.54 -8.83
N LEU A 62 7.37 7.13 -9.82
CA LEU A 62 6.91 5.75 -10.03
C LEU A 62 7.58 5.19 -11.28
N SER A 63 8.42 4.17 -11.12
CA SER A 63 9.04 3.47 -12.23
C SER A 63 8.01 2.63 -13.01
N LYS A 64 8.37 2.21 -14.22
CA LYS A 64 7.57 1.26 -15.01
C LYS A 64 7.30 -0.03 -14.23
N GLU A 65 8.28 -0.53 -13.49
CA GLU A 65 8.12 -1.71 -12.66
C GLU A 65 7.09 -1.49 -11.54
N THR A 66 7.20 -0.38 -10.81
CA THR A 66 6.23 0.00 -9.78
C THR A 66 4.82 0.06 -10.37
N LEU A 67 4.63 0.73 -11.49
CA LEU A 67 3.34 0.83 -12.16
C LEU A 67 2.81 -0.54 -12.61
N SER A 68 3.68 -1.46 -13.05
CA SER A 68 3.27 -2.77 -13.53
C SER A 68 2.81 -3.72 -12.42
N LYS A 69 3.42 -3.61 -11.23
CA LYS A 69 3.18 -4.51 -10.10
C LYS A 69 2.13 -4.00 -9.11
N THR A 70 1.81 -2.72 -9.14
CA THR A 70 0.95 -2.08 -8.13
C THR A 70 -0.35 -1.55 -8.72
N ASN A 71 -1.29 -1.19 -7.85
CA ASN A 71 -2.55 -0.56 -8.24
C ASN A 71 -2.35 0.91 -8.67
N PHE A 72 -1.15 1.48 -8.55
CA PHE A 72 -0.84 2.83 -9.03
C PHE A 72 -1.06 3.00 -10.54
N LYS A 73 -1.03 1.94 -11.34
CA LYS A 73 -1.39 2.00 -12.76
C LYS A 73 -2.84 2.43 -13.02
N PHE A 74 -3.72 2.29 -12.04
CA PHE A 74 -5.13 2.65 -12.14
C PHE A 74 -5.47 3.93 -11.37
N ILE A 75 -4.49 4.54 -10.70
CA ILE A 75 -4.72 5.68 -9.82
C ILE A 75 -5.17 6.90 -10.61
N LYS A 76 -6.09 7.67 -10.02
CA LYS A 76 -6.64 8.89 -10.60
C LYS A 76 -6.53 10.03 -9.61
N ILE A 77 -6.56 11.26 -10.11
CA ILE A 77 -6.68 12.47 -9.27
C ILE A 77 -7.92 12.35 -8.40
N GLY A 78 -7.79 12.71 -7.13
CA GLY A 78 -8.82 12.59 -6.09
C GLY A 78 -8.85 11.23 -5.40
N ASN A 79 -8.18 10.18 -5.91
CA ASN A 79 -8.12 8.91 -5.19
C ASN A 79 -7.40 9.05 -3.85
N ILE A 80 -7.91 8.32 -2.85
CA ILE A 80 -7.31 8.25 -1.53
C ILE A 80 -6.27 7.13 -1.49
N VAL A 81 -5.12 7.43 -0.89
CA VAL A 81 -3.97 6.54 -0.73
C VAL A 81 -3.68 6.38 0.75
N ASN A 82 -3.60 5.15 1.23
CA ASN A 82 -3.10 4.85 2.57
C ASN A 82 -1.65 5.26 2.71
N ILE A 83 -1.29 5.91 3.80
CA ILE A 83 0.07 6.42 4.02
C ILE A 83 0.60 5.96 5.38
N GLU A 84 1.83 5.46 5.38
CA GLU A 84 2.56 5.15 6.60
C GLU A 84 4.03 5.58 6.48
N LYS A 85 4.53 6.32 7.46
CA LYS A 85 5.97 6.67 7.55
C LYS A 85 6.80 5.43 7.90
N SER A 86 8.05 5.43 7.48
CA SER A 86 9.01 4.39 7.86
C SER A 86 9.12 4.27 9.39
N LEU A 87 9.27 3.03 9.86
CA LEU A 87 9.57 2.75 11.26
C LEU A 87 10.92 3.40 11.66
N SER A 88 10.96 4.00 12.82
CA SER A 88 12.20 4.39 13.48
C SER A 88 12.69 3.25 14.37
N TYR A 89 14.00 3.19 14.61
CA TYR A 89 14.57 2.23 15.57
C TYR A 89 13.92 2.38 16.96
N GLY A 90 13.58 1.27 17.59
CA GLY A 90 12.91 1.23 18.89
C GLY A 90 11.39 1.37 18.86
N ASN A 91 10.78 1.61 17.70
CA ASN A 91 9.32 1.66 17.62
C ASN A 91 8.69 0.28 17.81
N LYS A 92 7.51 0.26 18.47
CA LYS A 92 6.70 -0.96 18.61
C LYS A 92 6.19 -1.43 17.27
N ILE A 93 6.27 -2.74 17.01
CA ILE A 93 5.68 -3.39 15.85
C ILE A 93 4.33 -3.95 16.26
N SER A 94 3.24 -3.31 15.82
CA SER A 94 1.87 -3.69 16.16
C SER A 94 1.19 -4.54 15.10
N GLY A 95 1.64 -4.45 13.84
CA GLY A 95 1.25 -5.33 12.74
C GLY A 95 2.30 -6.40 12.46
N HIS A 96 2.92 -6.35 11.30
CA HIS A 96 4.06 -7.19 10.95
C HIS A 96 5.09 -6.38 10.15
N TYR A 97 6.27 -6.92 9.89
CA TYR A 97 7.27 -6.26 9.05
C TYR A 97 6.80 -6.18 7.60
N VAL A 98 6.43 -4.99 7.16
CA VAL A 98 6.02 -4.69 5.79
C VAL A 98 7.16 -3.99 5.07
N GLN A 99 7.66 -4.59 4.01
CA GLN A 99 8.77 -4.02 3.22
C GLN A 99 8.30 -2.91 2.28
N GLY A 100 7.06 -2.99 1.82
CA GLY A 100 6.54 -2.10 0.77
C GLY A 100 6.97 -2.54 -0.64
N HIS A 101 7.45 -3.75 -0.81
CA HIS A 101 7.82 -4.36 -2.09
C HIS A 101 6.66 -5.25 -2.56
N VAL A 102 5.80 -4.67 -3.37
CA VAL A 102 4.55 -5.33 -3.79
C VAL A 102 4.83 -6.48 -4.75
N ASP A 103 4.38 -7.68 -4.41
CA ASP A 103 4.48 -8.86 -5.28
C ASP A 103 3.54 -8.78 -6.47
N THR A 104 2.29 -8.41 -6.21
CA THR A 104 1.22 -8.38 -7.23
C THR A 104 -0.03 -7.63 -6.75
N CYS A 105 -0.98 -7.43 -7.67
CA CYS A 105 -2.33 -7.01 -7.33
C CYS A 105 -3.27 -8.23 -7.32
N ALA A 106 -4.20 -8.22 -6.37
CA ALA A 106 -5.35 -9.13 -6.35
C ALA A 106 -6.64 -8.34 -6.62
N SER A 107 -7.68 -9.02 -7.08
CA SER A 107 -9.00 -8.42 -7.28
C SER A 107 -9.92 -8.82 -6.15
N VAL A 108 -10.69 -7.89 -5.61
CA VAL A 108 -11.78 -8.21 -4.68
C VAL A 108 -12.84 -9.01 -5.44
N SER A 109 -13.08 -10.25 -5.02
CA SER A 109 -14.06 -11.15 -5.65
C SER A 109 -15.39 -11.18 -4.90
N ALA A 110 -15.37 -10.96 -3.59
CA ALA A 110 -16.58 -10.85 -2.78
C ALA A 110 -16.31 -10.05 -1.50
N ILE A 111 -17.35 -9.40 -1.01
CA ILE A 111 -17.39 -8.78 0.32
C ILE A 111 -18.65 -9.28 1.00
N LYS A 112 -18.50 -9.85 2.20
CA LYS A 112 -19.61 -10.23 3.06
C LYS A 112 -19.50 -9.44 4.35
N VAL A 113 -20.62 -8.91 4.81
CA VAL A 113 -20.71 -8.22 6.09
C VAL A 113 -21.55 -9.10 7.02
N LEU A 114 -20.95 -9.51 8.13
CA LEU A 114 -21.58 -10.28 9.18
C LEU A 114 -21.50 -9.45 10.47
N ASP A 115 -22.59 -8.86 10.86
CA ASP A 115 -22.66 -7.90 11.98
C ASP A 115 -21.63 -6.77 11.81
N LYS A 116 -20.58 -6.76 12.63
CA LYS A 116 -19.49 -5.77 12.59
C LYS A 116 -18.25 -6.26 11.85
N THR A 117 -18.28 -7.48 11.32
CA THR A 117 -17.13 -8.12 10.67
C THR A 117 -17.28 -8.07 9.15
N TRP A 118 -16.25 -7.60 8.48
CA TRP A 118 -16.16 -7.62 7.02
C TRP A 118 -15.26 -8.78 6.60
N ILE A 119 -15.78 -9.70 5.81
CA ILE A 119 -15.02 -10.77 5.19
C ILE A 119 -14.78 -10.37 3.74
N ILE A 120 -13.53 -10.12 3.38
CA ILE A 120 -13.15 -9.71 2.04
C ILE A 120 -12.40 -10.87 1.37
N SER A 121 -12.94 -11.34 0.25
CA SER A 121 -12.34 -12.40 -0.57
C SER A 121 -11.55 -11.78 -1.72
N PHE A 122 -10.32 -12.21 -1.91
CA PHE A 122 -9.42 -11.74 -2.95
C PHE A 122 -9.09 -12.88 -3.93
N LEU A 123 -9.25 -12.60 -5.22
CA LEU A 123 -8.81 -13.47 -6.30
C LEU A 123 -7.35 -13.16 -6.63
N LEU A 124 -6.48 -14.16 -6.51
CA LEU A 124 -5.05 -14.04 -6.73
C LEU A 124 -4.59 -14.90 -7.92
N LYS A 125 -3.58 -14.46 -8.66
CA LYS A 125 -2.96 -15.28 -9.70
C LYS A 125 -2.34 -16.54 -9.09
N LYS A 126 -2.57 -17.71 -9.73
CA LYS A 126 -2.16 -19.03 -9.24
C LYS A 126 -0.68 -19.11 -8.83
N ILE A 127 0.20 -18.43 -9.55
CA ILE A 127 1.65 -18.44 -9.26
C ILE A 127 2.01 -17.92 -7.87
N PHE A 128 1.19 -17.05 -7.28
CA PHE A 128 1.42 -16.46 -5.96
C PHE A 128 0.76 -17.25 -4.81
N GLN A 129 -0.02 -18.29 -5.11
CA GLN A 129 -0.68 -19.10 -4.06
C GLN A 129 0.30 -19.71 -3.07
N LYS A 130 1.48 -20.14 -3.56
CA LYS A 130 2.54 -20.73 -2.73
C LYS A 130 3.09 -19.79 -1.66
N ASN A 131 2.83 -18.49 -1.78
CA ASN A 131 3.27 -17.47 -0.83
C ASN A 131 2.22 -17.22 0.27
N LEU A 132 1.04 -17.84 0.17
CA LEU A 132 -0.04 -17.68 1.15
C LEU A 132 0.01 -18.78 2.19
N ILE A 133 -0.17 -18.41 3.45
CA ILE A 133 -0.29 -19.33 4.58
C ILE A 133 -1.53 -18.92 5.38
N GLU A 134 -2.45 -19.87 5.65
CA GLU A 134 -3.58 -19.60 6.54
C GLU A 134 -3.07 -19.19 7.91
N LYS A 135 -3.70 -18.17 8.49
CA LYS A 135 -3.29 -17.50 9.73
C LYS A 135 -1.97 -16.72 9.61
N GLY A 136 -1.35 -16.72 8.45
CA GLY A 136 -0.20 -15.85 8.17
C GLY A 136 -0.58 -14.38 8.00
N SER A 137 0.39 -13.50 8.17
CA SER A 137 0.24 -12.06 7.93
C SER A 137 0.35 -11.74 6.45
N ILE A 138 -0.45 -10.78 6.00
CA ILE A 138 -0.41 -10.22 4.64
C ILE A 138 -0.62 -8.72 4.68
N ALA A 139 0.09 -7.99 3.85
CA ALA A 139 -0.15 -6.55 3.67
C ALA A 139 -1.00 -6.30 2.42
N ILE A 140 -2.17 -5.71 2.60
CA ILE A 140 -3.08 -5.33 1.49
C ILE A 140 -3.27 -3.82 1.51
N ASN A 141 -2.88 -3.16 0.42
CA ASN A 141 -2.84 -1.69 0.36
C ASN A 141 -2.14 -1.06 1.59
N GLY A 142 -1.09 -1.71 2.08
CA GLY A 142 -0.31 -1.28 3.23
C GLY A 142 -0.88 -1.69 4.59
N VAL A 143 -2.09 -2.24 4.65
CA VAL A 143 -2.72 -2.66 5.91
C VAL A 143 -2.26 -4.07 6.26
N SER A 144 -1.76 -4.25 7.48
CA SER A 144 -1.42 -5.57 8.04
C SER A 144 -2.69 -6.32 8.41
N LEU A 145 -2.91 -7.46 7.78
CA LEU A 145 -4.09 -8.31 7.97
C LEU A 145 -3.67 -9.76 8.17
N THR A 146 -4.58 -10.57 8.69
CA THR A 146 -4.40 -12.02 8.83
C THR A 146 -5.23 -12.75 7.78
N ILE A 147 -4.63 -13.71 7.09
CA ILE A 147 -5.34 -14.60 6.18
C ILE A 147 -6.22 -15.54 7.00
N SER A 148 -7.54 -15.40 6.88
CA SER A 148 -8.48 -16.22 7.62
C SER A 148 -8.75 -17.57 6.95
N ARG A 149 -8.68 -17.63 5.61
CA ARG A 149 -8.96 -18.82 4.81
C ARG A 149 -8.29 -18.74 3.45
N ILE A 150 -7.90 -19.90 2.92
CA ILE A 150 -7.42 -20.07 1.54
C ILE A 150 -8.26 -21.17 0.86
N LYS A 151 -8.80 -20.85 -0.34
CA LYS A 151 -9.52 -21.84 -1.16
C LYS A 151 -9.14 -21.64 -2.62
N LYS A 152 -8.38 -22.59 -3.18
CA LYS A 152 -7.85 -22.48 -4.54
C LYS A 152 -7.08 -21.14 -4.69
N ASN A 153 -7.43 -20.33 -5.68
CA ASN A 153 -6.81 -19.04 -5.96
C ASN A 153 -7.51 -17.84 -5.28
N ILE A 154 -8.33 -18.11 -4.26
CA ILE A 154 -8.99 -17.11 -3.44
C ILE A 154 -8.46 -17.22 -2.01
N PHE A 155 -8.18 -16.09 -1.40
CA PHE A 155 -7.94 -15.99 0.04
C PHE A 155 -8.87 -14.95 0.66
N GLU A 156 -9.11 -15.09 1.96
CA GLU A 156 -10.02 -14.23 2.72
C GLU A 156 -9.28 -13.58 3.88
N VAL A 157 -9.66 -12.34 4.19
CA VAL A 157 -9.28 -11.60 5.39
C VAL A 157 -10.55 -11.05 6.06
N ASN A 158 -10.44 -10.81 7.38
CA ASN A 158 -11.56 -10.32 8.19
C ASN A 158 -11.16 -9.01 8.87
#